data_3079c9abd28b0dc861aa30a062fd4b0c
#
_entry.id   3079c9abd28b0dc861aa30a062fd4b0c
#
_cell.length_a   1.000
_cell.length_b   1.000
_cell.length_c   1.000
_cell.angle_alpha   90.00
_cell.angle_beta   90.00
_cell.angle_gamma   90.00
#
_symmetry.space_group_name_H-M   'P 1'
#
loop_
_entity.id
_entity.type
_entity.pdbx_description
1 polymer ?
#
loop_
_entity_poly.entity_id
_entity_poly.type
_entity_poly.pdbx_seq_one_letter_code
_entity_poly.pdbx_strand_id
1 'polypeptide(L)'
;VLYWVVKAILTPILRVFWRPWVEGLEHVPARGPVILASNHLSFLDSFFLPLVVPRRITFLAKSDYFTGVGLKGWSKRKFFSGVGQVPIDRSGGKASEGALRTGVRVLGNGELLGIYPEGTRSPDGRLYRGKIGVARMALEAGVPVIPVAMIGTFEVQPLGRLVPRIRRVGIRIGRPLDFSRYAGMADDRFVLRSMTDEIMYELMSLSGQEYVDMYAQRRKEELAAAREAQAASAAPADPRPEAGTRSEPDPRPDTGSRSETAARSETGPRSENGPRPLQDRRAGDSSPGVPPAGEPPVRRAV
;
A
#
# COMPACT_ATOMS: atom_id res chain seq x y z
N VAL A 1 -17.48 -20.34 -13.27
CA VAL A 1 -18.89 -20.27 -12.82
C VAL A 1 -18.99 -19.48 -11.49
N LEU A 2 -18.28 -19.85 -10.43
CA LEU A 2 -18.40 -19.21 -9.10
C LEU A 2 -18.18 -17.69 -9.11
N TYR A 3 -17.21 -17.19 -9.88
CA TYR A 3 -16.97 -15.74 -10.03
C TYR A 3 -18.24 -15.00 -10.50
N TRP A 4 -18.90 -15.50 -11.52
CA TRP A 4 -20.10 -14.86 -12.08
C TRP A 4 -21.31 -14.97 -11.16
N VAL A 5 -21.43 -16.08 -10.41
CA VAL A 5 -22.48 -16.26 -9.41
C VAL A 5 -22.30 -15.24 -8.29
N VAL A 6 -21.09 -15.13 -7.73
CA VAL A 6 -20.80 -14.15 -6.68
C VAL A 6 -21.01 -12.72 -7.18
N LYS A 7 -20.55 -12.42 -8.40
CA LYS A 7 -20.76 -11.11 -9.04
C LYS A 7 -22.26 -10.82 -9.20
N ALA A 8 -23.05 -11.78 -9.69
CA ALA A 8 -24.50 -11.60 -9.87
C ALA A 8 -25.24 -11.33 -8.54
N ILE A 9 -24.82 -11.98 -7.45
CA ILE A 9 -25.41 -11.77 -6.12
C ILE A 9 -24.98 -10.43 -5.50
N LEU A 10 -23.67 -10.10 -5.60
CA LEU A 10 -23.15 -8.89 -4.98
C LEU A 10 -23.52 -7.62 -5.75
N THR A 11 -23.67 -7.70 -7.07
CA THR A 11 -23.97 -6.54 -7.92
C THR A 11 -25.19 -5.75 -7.46
N PRO A 12 -26.39 -6.34 -7.28
CA PRO A 12 -27.57 -5.60 -6.85
C PRO A 12 -27.37 -4.99 -5.45
N ILE A 13 -26.74 -5.72 -4.54
CA ILE A 13 -26.48 -5.25 -3.17
C ILE A 13 -25.59 -4.02 -3.19
N LEU A 14 -24.46 -4.08 -3.89
CA LEU A 14 -23.51 -2.98 -3.97
C LEU A 14 -24.10 -1.76 -4.70
N ARG A 15 -24.90 -1.99 -5.75
CA ARG A 15 -25.60 -0.91 -6.48
C ARG A 15 -26.64 -0.20 -5.63
N VAL A 16 -27.41 -0.90 -4.84
CA VAL A 16 -28.47 -0.31 -4.01
C VAL A 16 -27.87 0.51 -2.87
N PHE A 17 -26.92 -0.07 -2.13
CA PHE A 17 -26.41 0.56 -0.92
C PHE A 17 -25.33 1.62 -1.17
N TRP A 18 -24.43 1.43 -2.15
CA TRP A 18 -23.28 2.34 -2.38
C TRP A 18 -23.40 3.16 -3.66
N ARG A 19 -24.37 2.86 -4.53
CA ARG A 19 -24.65 3.60 -5.77
C ARG A 19 -23.36 3.96 -6.54
N PRO A 20 -22.54 2.98 -6.93
CA PRO A 20 -21.28 3.27 -7.59
C PRO A 20 -21.51 3.97 -8.92
N TRP A 21 -20.63 4.91 -9.24
CA TRP A 21 -20.57 5.55 -10.54
C TRP A 21 -19.22 5.25 -11.19
N VAL A 22 -19.18 5.22 -12.50
CA VAL A 22 -17.97 4.91 -13.26
C VAL A 22 -17.79 5.92 -14.39
N GLU A 23 -16.52 6.31 -14.62
CA GLU A 23 -16.05 7.11 -15.74
C GLU A 23 -14.94 6.34 -16.46
N GLY A 24 -14.88 6.41 -17.81
CA GLY A 24 -13.80 5.81 -18.61
C GLY A 24 -13.87 4.29 -18.76
N LEU A 25 -15.04 3.66 -18.57
CA LEU A 25 -15.18 2.21 -18.73
C LEU A 25 -14.82 1.74 -20.14
N GLU A 26 -15.00 2.57 -21.14
CA GLU A 26 -14.63 2.38 -22.53
C GLU A 26 -13.12 2.16 -22.76
N HIS A 27 -12.28 2.60 -21.83
CA HIS A 27 -10.84 2.39 -21.89
C HIS A 27 -10.43 0.91 -21.61
N VAL A 28 -11.33 0.12 -21.02
CA VAL A 28 -11.06 -1.29 -20.75
C VAL A 28 -11.34 -2.10 -22.03
N PRO A 29 -10.34 -2.72 -22.66
CA PRO A 29 -10.55 -3.44 -23.91
C PRO A 29 -11.44 -4.66 -23.69
N ALA A 30 -12.30 -4.94 -24.66
CA ALA A 30 -13.22 -6.09 -24.64
C ALA A 30 -12.47 -7.44 -24.62
N ARG A 31 -11.27 -7.50 -25.18
CA ARG A 31 -10.44 -8.70 -25.27
C ARG A 31 -8.97 -8.34 -25.09
N GLY A 32 -8.13 -9.36 -24.85
CA GLY A 32 -6.70 -9.23 -24.66
C GLY A 32 -6.29 -8.93 -23.22
N PRO A 33 -5.01 -9.14 -22.89
CA PRO A 33 -4.47 -8.92 -21.57
C PRO A 33 -4.22 -7.43 -21.31
N VAL A 34 -4.45 -6.98 -20.06
CA VAL A 34 -4.14 -5.65 -19.62
C VAL A 34 -3.97 -5.64 -18.09
N ILE A 35 -3.14 -4.76 -17.56
CA ILE A 35 -3.02 -4.52 -16.15
C ILE A 35 -3.93 -3.34 -15.76
N LEU A 36 -4.82 -3.58 -14.80
CA LEU A 36 -5.58 -2.52 -14.12
C LEU A 36 -4.82 -2.13 -12.85
N ALA A 37 -4.10 -1.02 -12.88
CA ALA A 37 -3.36 -0.50 -11.74
C ALA A 37 -4.25 0.45 -10.94
N SER A 38 -4.54 0.12 -9.68
CA SER A 38 -5.48 0.92 -8.85
C SER A 38 -4.84 1.39 -7.55
N ASN A 39 -5.22 2.59 -7.05
CA ASN A 39 -5.00 2.97 -5.67
C ASN A 39 -5.72 2.00 -4.73
N HIS A 40 -5.25 1.88 -3.48
CA HIS A 40 -5.81 0.91 -2.55
C HIS A 40 -6.20 1.55 -1.22
N LEU A 41 -7.47 1.84 -1.06
CA LEU A 41 -8.04 2.56 0.09
C LEU A 41 -8.81 1.64 1.04
N SER A 42 -9.47 0.62 0.50
CA SER A 42 -10.37 -0.25 1.22
C SER A 42 -10.24 -1.71 0.81
N PHE A 43 -10.63 -2.62 1.68
CA PHE A 43 -10.84 -4.03 1.30
C PHE A 43 -11.90 -4.17 0.20
N LEU A 44 -12.88 -3.27 0.18
CA LEU A 44 -13.99 -3.29 -0.78
C LEU A 44 -13.58 -2.87 -2.20
N ASP A 45 -12.39 -2.28 -2.41
CA ASP A 45 -11.89 -1.96 -3.76
C ASP A 45 -11.87 -3.19 -4.66
N SER A 46 -11.48 -4.34 -4.09
CA SER A 46 -11.44 -5.63 -4.79
C SER A 46 -12.82 -6.22 -5.11
N PHE A 47 -13.90 -5.55 -4.69
CA PHE A 47 -15.27 -5.91 -5.03
C PHE A 47 -15.91 -4.88 -5.96
N PHE A 48 -15.72 -3.58 -5.68
CA PHE A 48 -16.31 -2.52 -6.51
C PHE A 48 -15.74 -2.49 -7.92
N LEU A 49 -14.43 -2.67 -8.11
CA LEU A 49 -13.84 -2.68 -9.44
C LEU A 49 -14.31 -3.87 -10.30
N PRO A 50 -14.35 -5.13 -9.82
CA PRO A 50 -14.97 -6.23 -10.56
C PRO A 50 -16.47 -6.05 -10.85
N LEU A 51 -17.18 -5.27 -10.03
CA LEU A 51 -18.59 -5.00 -10.24
C LEU A 51 -18.85 -4.27 -11.57
N VAL A 52 -18.05 -3.24 -11.86
CA VAL A 52 -18.28 -2.38 -13.03
C VAL A 52 -17.63 -2.91 -14.31
N VAL A 53 -16.51 -3.61 -14.18
CA VAL A 53 -15.80 -4.15 -15.36
C VAL A 53 -16.52 -5.41 -15.87
N PRO A 54 -16.92 -5.49 -17.15
CA PRO A 54 -17.70 -6.62 -17.68
C PRO A 54 -16.87 -7.90 -17.85
N ARG A 55 -15.55 -7.83 -17.68
CA ARG A 55 -14.62 -8.95 -17.75
C ARG A 55 -14.22 -9.44 -16.37
N ARG A 56 -13.76 -10.69 -16.28
CA ARG A 56 -13.14 -11.21 -15.06
C ARG A 56 -11.81 -10.51 -14.80
N ILE A 57 -11.61 -10.01 -13.59
CA ILE A 57 -10.35 -9.47 -13.12
C ILE A 57 -9.72 -10.48 -12.15
N THR A 58 -8.45 -10.80 -12.38
CA THR A 58 -7.65 -11.63 -11.47
C THR A 58 -6.77 -10.71 -10.63
N PHE A 59 -6.90 -10.78 -9.29
CA PHE A 59 -6.07 -10.01 -8.34
C PHE A 59 -5.04 -10.89 -7.66
N LEU A 60 -3.88 -10.31 -7.38
CA LEU A 60 -2.86 -10.95 -6.54
C LEU A 60 -3.13 -10.65 -5.07
N ALA A 61 -3.56 -11.66 -4.30
CA ALA A 61 -3.92 -11.54 -2.90
C ALA A 61 -2.89 -12.17 -1.98
N LYS A 62 -2.78 -11.68 -0.73
CA LYS A 62 -1.88 -12.25 0.28
C LYS A 62 -2.23 -13.71 0.55
N SER A 63 -1.23 -14.60 0.60
CA SER A 63 -1.38 -16.03 0.85
C SER A 63 -2.13 -16.37 2.14
N ASP A 64 -2.08 -15.50 3.17
CA ASP A 64 -2.74 -15.68 4.45
C ASP A 64 -4.27 -15.88 4.32
N TYR A 65 -4.89 -15.36 3.26
CA TYR A 65 -6.31 -15.59 3.00
C TYR A 65 -6.62 -17.04 2.58
N PHE A 66 -5.59 -17.82 2.22
CA PHE A 66 -5.71 -19.16 1.68
C PHE A 66 -5.13 -20.25 2.60
N THR A 67 -4.46 -19.89 3.70
CA THR A 67 -3.72 -20.82 4.59
C THR A 67 -4.54 -21.33 5.77
N GLY A 68 -5.78 -20.89 5.94
CA GLY A 68 -6.64 -21.35 7.01
C GLY A 68 -6.94 -22.86 6.94
N VAL A 69 -6.93 -23.55 8.09
CA VAL A 69 -7.25 -24.99 8.22
C VAL A 69 -8.72 -25.21 8.54
N GLY A 70 -9.21 -26.45 8.27
CA GLY A 70 -10.59 -26.85 8.54
C GLY A 70 -11.62 -26.25 7.57
N LEU A 71 -12.90 -26.42 7.88
CA LEU A 71 -14.02 -26.01 7.02
C LEU A 71 -14.05 -24.49 6.76
N LYS A 72 -13.71 -23.68 7.77
CA LYS A 72 -13.61 -22.22 7.64
C LYS A 72 -12.47 -21.81 6.69
N GLY A 73 -11.31 -22.47 6.74
CA GLY A 73 -10.20 -22.23 5.84
C GLY A 73 -10.51 -22.67 4.42
N TRP A 74 -11.16 -23.83 4.25
CA TRP A 74 -11.61 -24.32 2.95
C TRP A 74 -12.63 -23.37 2.32
N SER A 75 -13.63 -22.91 3.06
CA SER A 75 -14.64 -21.96 2.61
C SER A 75 -14.03 -20.62 2.16
N LYS A 76 -13.12 -20.06 2.97
CA LYS A 76 -12.37 -18.85 2.59
C LYS A 76 -11.60 -19.05 1.30
N ARG A 77 -10.83 -20.13 1.17
CA ARG A 77 -10.05 -20.46 -0.04
C ARG A 77 -10.95 -20.54 -1.28
N LYS A 78 -12.06 -21.27 -1.18
CA LYS A 78 -13.04 -21.38 -2.27
C LYS A 78 -13.63 -20.03 -2.65
N PHE A 79 -14.00 -19.22 -1.65
CA PHE A 79 -14.52 -17.88 -1.88
C PHE A 79 -13.50 -16.99 -2.59
N PHE A 80 -12.28 -16.82 -2.03
CA PHE A 80 -11.27 -15.94 -2.62
C PHE A 80 -10.85 -16.40 -4.02
N SER A 81 -10.65 -17.70 -4.24
CA SER A 81 -10.39 -18.22 -5.59
C SER A 81 -11.58 -17.98 -6.52
N GLY A 82 -12.80 -18.11 -6.01
CA GLY A 82 -14.02 -17.88 -6.77
C GLY A 82 -14.21 -16.43 -7.21
N VAL A 83 -13.77 -15.47 -6.42
CA VAL A 83 -13.81 -14.03 -6.77
C VAL A 83 -12.58 -13.54 -7.54
N GLY A 84 -11.76 -14.46 -8.08
CA GLY A 84 -10.62 -14.09 -8.92
C GLY A 84 -9.36 -13.72 -8.16
N GLN A 85 -9.26 -14.06 -6.87
CA GLN A 85 -8.05 -13.83 -6.09
C GLN A 85 -7.08 -15.01 -6.25
N VAL A 86 -5.82 -14.72 -6.58
CA VAL A 86 -4.75 -15.71 -6.66
C VAL A 86 -3.76 -15.48 -5.52
N PRO A 87 -3.44 -16.53 -4.72
CA PRO A 87 -2.54 -16.37 -3.60
C PRO A 87 -1.13 -16.07 -4.06
N ILE A 88 -0.52 -15.06 -3.43
CA ILE A 88 0.91 -14.77 -3.55
C ILE A 88 1.51 -14.58 -2.17
N ASP A 89 2.74 -15.01 -2.02
CA ASP A 89 3.56 -14.65 -0.89
C ASP A 89 4.08 -13.22 -1.10
N ARG A 90 4.07 -12.38 -0.05
CA ARG A 90 4.54 -10.98 -0.07
C ARG A 90 5.67 -10.74 0.92
N SER A 91 6.30 -11.80 1.43
CA SER A 91 7.36 -11.74 2.45
C SER A 91 8.70 -11.16 1.96
N GLY A 92 8.79 -10.75 0.68
CA GLY A 92 9.98 -10.12 0.09
C GLY A 92 10.83 -11.10 -0.76
N GLY A 93 11.87 -10.60 -1.41
CA GLY A 93 12.85 -11.39 -2.16
C GLY A 93 12.23 -12.40 -3.14
N LYS A 94 12.45 -13.70 -2.90
CA LYS A 94 11.91 -14.82 -3.71
C LYS A 94 10.39 -14.80 -3.85
N ALA A 95 9.67 -14.29 -2.86
CA ALA A 95 8.22 -14.17 -2.89
C ALA A 95 7.73 -13.12 -3.90
N SER A 96 8.47 -12.02 -4.05
CA SER A 96 8.18 -11.01 -5.07
C SER A 96 8.32 -11.56 -6.48
N GLU A 97 9.30 -12.44 -6.71
CA GLU A 97 9.50 -13.13 -7.97
C GLU A 97 8.37 -14.13 -8.29
N GLY A 98 7.86 -14.82 -7.26
CA GLY A 98 6.68 -15.69 -7.38
C GLY A 98 5.43 -14.93 -7.78
N ALA A 99 5.22 -13.74 -7.21
CA ALA A 99 4.13 -12.84 -7.56
C ALA A 99 4.25 -12.34 -9.00
N LEU A 100 5.45 -11.95 -9.43
CA LEU A 100 5.74 -11.50 -10.80
C LEU A 100 5.39 -12.61 -11.81
N ARG A 101 5.95 -13.82 -11.65
CA ARG A 101 5.66 -14.97 -12.54
C ARG A 101 4.18 -15.32 -12.59
N THR A 102 3.47 -15.20 -11.47
CA THR A 102 2.03 -15.44 -11.43
C THR A 102 1.26 -14.39 -12.22
N GLY A 103 1.63 -13.10 -12.05
CA GLY A 103 1.03 -12.01 -12.83
C GLY A 103 1.26 -12.15 -14.32
N VAL A 104 2.51 -12.41 -14.75
CA VAL A 104 2.85 -12.63 -16.17
C VAL A 104 2.09 -13.83 -16.75
N ARG A 105 1.91 -14.92 -15.99
CA ARG A 105 1.11 -16.07 -16.43
C ARG A 105 -0.36 -15.71 -16.64
N VAL A 106 -0.97 -14.93 -15.74
CA VAL A 106 -2.36 -14.45 -15.87
C VAL A 106 -2.51 -13.63 -17.15
N LEU A 107 -1.57 -12.71 -17.39
CA LEU A 107 -1.56 -11.88 -18.60
C LEU A 107 -1.33 -12.71 -19.86
N GLY A 108 -0.43 -13.71 -19.83
CA GLY A 108 -0.19 -14.64 -20.93
C GLY A 108 -1.43 -15.47 -21.31
N ASN A 109 -2.36 -15.67 -20.39
CA ASN A 109 -3.67 -16.31 -20.66
C ASN A 109 -4.69 -15.34 -21.28
N GLY A 110 -4.34 -14.09 -21.57
CA GLY A 110 -5.26 -13.09 -22.12
C GLY A 110 -6.21 -12.49 -21.10
N GLU A 111 -5.94 -12.64 -19.78
CA GLU A 111 -6.81 -12.17 -18.70
C GLU A 111 -6.48 -10.72 -18.27
N LEU A 112 -7.43 -10.10 -17.54
CA LEU A 112 -7.18 -8.84 -16.84
C LEU A 112 -6.50 -9.12 -15.49
N LEU A 113 -5.38 -8.43 -15.23
CA LEU A 113 -4.70 -8.46 -13.95
C LEU A 113 -4.99 -7.17 -13.17
N GLY A 114 -5.64 -7.28 -12.02
CA GLY A 114 -5.78 -6.18 -11.07
C GLY A 114 -4.58 -6.13 -10.12
N ILE A 115 -3.96 -4.98 -9.98
CA ILE A 115 -2.82 -4.76 -9.09
C ILE A 115 -2.96 -3.44 -8.35
N TYR A 116 -2.49 -3.43 -7.11
CA TYR A 116 -2.34 -2.22 -6.30
C TYR A 116 -0.85 -1.88 -6.21
N PRO A 117 -0.35 -0.87 -6.94
CA PRO A 117 1.08 -0.56 -6.98
C PRO A 117 1.67 -0.23 -5.61
N GLU A 118 0.90 0.37 -4.71
CA GLU A 118 1.29 0.65 -3.32
C GLU A 118 1.64 -0.61 -2.51
N GLY A 119 1.11 -1.78 -2.92
CA GLY A 119 1.33 -3.08 -2.32
C GLY A 119 0.58 -3.31 -0.99
N THR A 120 -0.06 -2.30 -0.44
CA THR A 120 -0.92 -2.37 0.75
C THR A 120 -1.93 -1.23 0.75
N ARG A 121 -2.99 -1.34 1.55
CA ARG A 121 -4.00 -0.27 1.69
C ARG A 121 -3.37 0.98 2.30
N SER A 122 -3.78 2.16 1.81
CA SER A 122 -3.44 3.45 2.41
C SER A 122 -3.91 3.51 3.87
N PRO A 123 -3.08 3.98 4.81
CA PRO A 123 -3.48 4.11 6.21
C PRO A 123 -4.36 5.33 6.50
N ASP A 124 -4.30 6.36 5.67
CA ASP A 124 -4.87 7.69 5.92
C ASP A 124 -5.60 8.32 4.72
N GLY A 125 -5.77 7.55 3.64
CA GLY A 125 -6.48 7.99 2.43
C GLY A 125 -5.60 8.68 1.39
N ARG A 126 -4.30 8.91 1.66
CA ARG A 126 -3.35 9.48 0.69
C ARG A 126 -2.82 8.42 -0.27
N LEU A 127 -2.25 8.86 -1.39
CA LEU A 127 -1.62 7.99 -2.38
C LEU A 127 -0.12 7.86 -2.07
N TYR A 128 0.36 6.64 -1.97
CA TYR A 128 1.74 6.33 -1.59
C TYR A 128 2.56 5.82 -2.76
N ARG A 129 3.89 5.93 -2.63
CA ARG A 129 4.86 5.47 -3.63
C ARG A 129 4.59 4.05 -4.10
N GLY A 130 4.48 3.85 -5.42
CA GLY A 130 4.28 2.55 -6.04
C GLY A 130 5.55 1.69 -6.04
N LYS A 131 5.37 0.37 -5.97
CA LYS A 131 6.43 -0.62 -6.17
C LYS A 131 6.62 -0.92 -7.65
N ILE A 132 7.85 -1.13 -8.08
CA ILE A 132 8.23 -1.35 -9.48
C ILE A 132 7.68 -2.66 -10.11
N GLY A 133 7.07 -3.52 -9.30
CA GLY A 133 6.54 -4.80 -9.78
C GLY A 133 5.46 -4.66 -10.87
N VAL A 134 4.66 -3.60 -10.85
CA VAL A 134 3.64 -3.33 -11.88
C VAL A 134 4.30 -3.05 -13.24
N ALA A 135 5.34 -2.21 -13.26
CA ALA A 135 6.09 -1.86 -14.45
C ALA A 135 6.82 -3.10 -15.03
N ARG A 136 7.44 -3.89 -14.15
CA ARG A 136 8.12 -5.12 -14.57
C ARG A 136 7.15 -6.13 -15.18
N MET A 137 5.98 -6.36 -14.59
CA MET A 137 4.93 -7.22 -15.17
C MET A 137 4.46 -6.71 -16.53
N ALA A 138 4.29 -5.40 -16.69
CA ALA A 138 3.86 -4.80 -17.95
C ALA A 138 4.89 -5.03 -19.06
N LEU A 139 6.18 -4.84 -18.79
CA LEU A 139 7.25 -5.06 -19.78
C LEU A 139 7.46 -6.54 -20.10
N GLU A 140 7.50 -7.41 -19.08
CA GLU A 140 7.68 -8.86 -19.31
C GLU A 140 6.51 -9.49 -20.08
N ALA A 141 5.30 -9.00 -19.85
CA ALA A 141 4.11 -9.49 -20.54
C ALA A 141 3.82 -8.72 -21.87
N GLY A 142 4.49 -7.59 -22.12
CA GLY A 142 4.25 -6.75 -23.31
C GLY A 142 2.83 -6.18 -23.36
N VAL A 143 2.26 -5.75 -22.23
CA VAL A 143 0.86 -5.34 -22.12
C VAL A 143 0.74 -3.90 -21.60
N PRO A 144 -0.32 -3.15 -22.01
CA PRO A 144 -0.58 -1.82 -21.48
C PRO A 144 -1.05 -1.87 -20.02
N VAL A 145 -0.87 -0.72 -19.34
CA VAL A 145 -1.38 -0.49 -17.98
C VAL A 145 -2.50 0.54 -18.02
N ILE A 146 -3.64 0.24 -17.42
CA ILE A 146 -4.76 1.17 -17.28
C ILE A 146 -4.81 1.63 -15.81
N PRO A 147 -4.57 2.90 -15.53
CA PRO A 147 -4.73 3.44 -14.18
C PRO A 147 -6.21 3.52 -13.81
N VAL A 148 -6.54 3.13 -12.58
CA VAL A 148 -7.91 3.11 -12.06
C VAL A 148 -7.94 3.77 -10.69
N ALA A 149 -8.70 4.85 -10.53
CA ALA A 149 -8.88 5.51 -9.25
C ALA A 149 -10.18 5.06 -8.57
N MET A 150 -10.04 4.49 -7.38
CA MET A 150 -11.14 4.27 -6.44
C MET A 150 -11.36 5.54 -5.63
N ILE A 151 -12.59 6.01 -5.55
CA ILE A 151 -12.96 7.29 -4.92
C ILE A 151 -14.02 7.03 -3.86
N GLY A 152 -13.81 7.56 -2.63
CA GLY A 152 -14.75 7.44 -1.52
C GLY A 152 -14.72 6.09 -0.79
N THR A 153 -13.90 5.14 -1.20
CA THR A 153 -13.84 3.81 -0.55
C THR A 153 -13.09 3.85 0.79
N PHE A 154 -12.22 4.85 1.01
CA PHE A 154 -11.61 5.09 2.31
C PHE A 154 -12.65 5.46 3.36
N GLU A 155 -13.58 6.36 3.03
CA GLU A 155 -14.66 6.79 3.92
C GLU A 155 -15.68 5.68 4.18
N VAL A 156 -15.85 4.78 3.19
CA VAL A 156 -16.70 3.59 3.33
C VAL A 156 -16.10 2.62 4.35
N GLN A 157 -14.84 2.26 4.20
CA GLN A 157 -14.21 1.29 5.08
C GLN A 157 -12.71 1.57 5.25
N PRO A 158 -12.33 2.52 6.12
CA PRO A 158 -10.92 2.75 6.45
C PRO A 158 -10.28 1.53 7.15
N LEU A 159 -8.97 1.54 7.26
CA LEU A 159 -8.22 0.47 7.92
C LEU A 159 -8.72 0.28 9.37
N GLY A 160 -8.92 -0.99 9.77
CA GLY A 160 -9.40 -1.34 11.11
C GLY A 160 -10.92 -1.34 11.30
N ARG A 161 -11.68 -0.78 10.35
CA ARG A 161 -13.15 -0.83 10.42
C ARG A 161 -13.67 -2.12 9.80
N LEU A 162 -14.48 -2.87 10.58
CA LEU A 162 -15.11 -4.12 10.12
C LEU A 162 -16.38 -3.86 9.30
N VAL A 163 -17.26 -2.98 9.78
CA VAL A 163 -18.54 -2.69 9.14
C VAL A 163 -18.41 -1.50 8.21
N PRO A 164 -18.69 -1.63 6.91
CA PRO A 164 -18.64 -0.53 5.97
C PRO A 164 -19.76 0.48 6.20
N ARG A 165 -19.46 1.76 5.93
CA ARG A 165 -20.48 2.83 5.91
C ARG A 165 -21.14 2.86 4.53
N ILE A 166 -22.41 3.20 4.49
CA ILE A 166 -23.12 3.42 3.23
C ILE A 166 -22.81 4.84 2.75
N ARG A 167 -21.96 4.93 1.72
CA ARG A 167 -21.57 6.17 1.04
C ARG A 167 -21.38 5.89 -0.44
N ARG A 168 -21.59 6.90 -1.28
CA ARG A 168 -21.41 6.76 -2.72
C ARG A 168 -19.93 6.52 -3.05
N VAL A 169 -19.68 5.55 -3.97
CA VAL A 169 -18.34 5.17 -4.43
C VAL A 169 -18.15 5.61 -5.88
N GLY A 170 -16.97 6.09 -6.22
CA GLY A 170 -16.59 6.44 -7.59
C GLY A 170 -15.48 5.52 -8.11
N ILE A 171 -15.49 5.29 -9.42
CA ILE A 171 -14.43 4.58 -10.13
C ILE A 171 -14.11 5.38 -11.39
N ARG A 172 -12.87 5.88 -11.48
CA ARG A 172 -12.36 6.53 -12.70
C ARG A 172 -11.32 5.63 -13.35
N ILE A 173 -11.52 5.34 -14.61
CA ILE A 173 -10.63 4.50 -15.40
C ILE A 173 -9.94 5.39 -16.43
N GLY A 174 -8.63 5.52 -16.31
CA GLY A 174 -7.80 6.33 -17.20
C GLY A 174 -7.57 5.68 -18.55
N ARG A 175 -6.89 6.38 -19.43
CA ARG A 175 -6.47 5.84 -20.74
C ARG A 175 -5.37 4.80 -20.55
N PRO A 176 -5.28 3.81 -21.44
CA PRO A 176 -4.17 2.85 -21.44
C PRO A 176 -2.83 3.56 -21.62
N LEU A 177 -1.88 3.24 -20.74
CA LEU A 177 -0.48 3.66 -20.85
C LEU A 177 0.28 2.57 -21.62
N ASP A 178 0.87 2.95 -22.74
CA ASP A 178 1.69 2.07 -23.56
C ASP A 178 3.18 2.28 -23.23
N PHE A 179 3.82 1.22 -22.84
CA PHE A 179 5.25 1.18 -22.49
C PHE A 179 6.10 0.39 -23.48
N SER A 180 5.57 0.12 -24.68
CA SER A 180 6.28 -0.62 -25.73
C SER A 180 7.64 -0.02 -26.11
N ARG A 181 7.82 1.32 -25.92
CA ARG A 181 9.10 2.02 -26.09
C ARG A 181 10.22 1.52 -25.18
N TYR A 182 9.90 0.82 -24.10
CA TYR A 182 10.84 0.23 -23.15
C TYR A 182 10.96 -1.29 -23.29
N ALA A 183 10.48 -1.88 -24.38
CA ALA A 183 10.56 -3.32 -24.60
C ALA A 183 12.00 -3.83 -24.46
N GLY A 184 12.18 -4.94 -23.76
CA GLY A 184 13.51 -5.50 -23.46
C GLY A 184 14.24 -4.91 -22.24
N MET A 185 13.68 -3.86 -21.57
CA MET A 185 14.30 -3.21 -20.42
C MET A 185 13.67 -3.64 -19.08
N ALA A 186 13.13 -4.85 -18.99
CA ALA A 186 12.43 -5.33 -17.78
C ALA A 186 13.35 -5.50 -16.56
N ASP A 187 14.67 -5.48 -16.73
CA ASP A 187 15.66 -5.55 -15.66
C ASP A 187 16.30 -4.18 -15.32
N ASP A 188 16.02 -3.14 -16.12
CA ASP A 188 16.50 -1.79 -15.86
C ASP A 188 15.67 -1.10 -14.77
N ARG A 189 16.27 -0.92 -13.60
CA ARG A 189 15.59 -0.35 -12.43
C ARG A 189 15.18 1.11 -12.60
N PHE A 190 15.92 1.89 -13.42
CA PHE A 190 15.59 3.29 -13.70
C PHE A 190 14.36 3.38 -14.60
N VAL A 191 14.31 2.55 -15.65
CA VAL A 191 13.14 2.44 -16.53
C VAL A 191 11.92 1.98 -15.73
N LEU A 192 12.05 0.92 -14.94
CA LEU A 192 10.95 0.42 -14.10
C LEU A 192 10.47 1.48 -13.10
N ARG A 193 11.38 2.27 -12.53
CA ARG A 193 11.00 3.35 -11.62
C ARG A 193 10.24 4.45 -12.36
N SER A 194 10.77 4.92 -13.49
CA SER A 194 10.13 5.95 -14.32
C SER A 194 8.72 5.55 -14.75
N MET A 195 8.55 4.32 -15.26
CA MET A 195 7.23 3.79 -15.62
C MET A 195 6.28 3.73 -14.43
N THR A 196 6.79 3.31 -13.25
CA THR A 196 5.96 3.26 -12.05
C THR A 196 5.53 4.65 -11.62
N ASP A 197 6.42 5.63 -11.69
CA ASP A 197 6.13 7.02 -11.34
C ASP A 197 5.10 7.63 -12.32
N GLU A 198 5.18 7.32 -13.62
CA GLU A 198 4.16 7.69 -14.62
C GLU A 198 2.79 7.09 -14.26
N ILE A 199 2.73 5.82 -13.90
CA ILE A 199 1.49 5.17 -13.45
C ILE A 199 0.94 5.83 -12.19
N MET A 200 1.80 6.15 -11.22
CA MET A 200 1.38 6.81 -9.97
C MET A 200 0.92 8.24 -10.18
N TYR A 201 1.53 8.96 -11.12
CA TYR A 201 1.10 10.30 -11.51
C TYR A 201 -0.31 10.29 -12.11
N GLU A 202 -0.59 9.35 -13.01
CA GLU A 202 -1.93 9.17 -13.57
C GLU A 202 -2.95 8.80 -12.50
N LEU A 203 -2.58 7.92 -11.54
CA LEU A 203 -3.44 7.59 -10.40
C LEU A 203 -3.72 8.82 -9.53
N MET A 204 -2.72 9.65 -9.27
CA MET A 204 -2.86 10.90 -8.52
C MET A 204 -3.82 11.86 -9.24
N SER A 205 -3.63 12.05 -10.54
CA SER A 205 -4.48 12.91 -11.37
C SER A 205 -5.94 12.46 -11.40
N LEU A 206 -6.19 11.15 -11.54
CA LEU A 206 -7.53 10.58 -11.57
C LEU A 206 -8.22 10.60 -10.20
N SER A 207 -7.48 10.34 -9.12
CA SER A 207 -8.03 10.22 -7.77
C SER A 207 -8.19 11.57 -7.07
N GLY A 208 -7.34 12.54 -7.40
CA GLY A 208 -7.21 13.79 -6.66
C GLY A 208 -6.57 13.62 -5.27
N GLN A 209 -5.93 12.49 -5.00
CA GLN A 209 -5.27 12.23 -3.73
C GLN A 209 -3.95 13.01 -3.60
N GLU A 210 -3.62 13.43 -2.38
CA GLU A 210 -2.29 13.90 -2.04
C GLU A 210 -1.28 12.76 -2.20
N TYR A 211 -0.22 12.98 -2.99
CA TYR A 211 0.86 12.00 -3.16
C TYR A 211 1.92 12.15 -2.07
N VAL A 212 2.33 11.02 -1.51
CA VAL A 212 3.40 10.95 -0.50
C VAL A 212 4.53 10.08 -1.02
N ASP A 213 5.72 10.65 -1.22
CA ASP A 213 6.90 9.94 -1.71
C ASP A 213 7.54 9.05 -0.64
N MET A 214 6.73 8.14 -0.12
CA MET A 214 7.18 7.08 0.81
C MET A 214 6.32 5.83 0.58
N TYR A 215 6.81 4.67 0.97
CA TYR A 215 5.99 3.45 0.91
C TYR A 215 4.94 3.42 2.01
N ALA A 216 3.70 3.06 1.67
CA ALA A 216 2.57 2.97 2.61
C ALA A 216 2.85 2.05 3.82
N GLN A 217 3.69 1.02 3.64
CA GLN A 217 4.09 0.12 4.73
C GLN A 217 4.89 0.87 5.80
N ARG A 218 5.85 1.69 5.40
CA ARG A 218 6.63 2.52 6.33
C ARG A 218 5.73 3.49 7.12
N ARG A 219 4.78 4.13 6.43
CA ARG A 219 3.82 5.01 7.10
C ARG A 219 2.98 4.29 8.16
N LYS A 220 2.57 3.05 7.88
CA LYS A 220 1.86 2.22 8.87
C LYS A 220 2.69 1.93 10.11
N GLU A 221 3.97 1.62 9.92
CA GLU A 221 4.91 1.37 11.01
C GLU A 221 5.11 2.63 11.86
N GLU A 222 5.28 3.80 11.24
CA GLU A 222 5.36 5.10 11.93
C GLU A 222 4.08 5.40 12.74
N LEU A 223 2.90 5.17 12.15
CA LEU A 223 1.62 5.37 12.84
C LEU A 223 1.40 4.37 13.99
N ALA A 224 1.87 3.13 13.85
CA ALA A 224 1.81 2.14 14.92
C ALA A 224 2.71 2.55 16.09
N ALA A 225 3.97 2.89 15.81
CA ALA A 225 4.92 3.36 16.82
C ALA A 225 4.44 4.62 17.55
N ALA A 226 3.84 5.57 16.83
CA ALA A 226 3.26 6.78 17.44
C ALA A 226 2.09 6.45 18.39
N ARG A 227 1.25 5.49 18.03
CA ARG A 227 0.14 5.04 18.89
C ARG A 227 0.64 4.33 20.14
N GLU A 228 1.66 3.49 20.01
CA GLU A 228 2.30 2.82 21.16
C GLU A 228 2.95 3.82 22.11
N ALA A 229 3.67 4.82 21.59
CA ALA A 229 4.26 5.88 22.40
C ALA A 229 3.18 6.71 23.13
N GLN A 230 2.08 7.02 22.45
CA GLN A 230 0.94 7.70 23.07
C GLN A 230 0.29 6.87 24.18
N ALA A 231 0.09 5.57 23.94
CA ALA A 231 -0.46 4.66 24.93
C ALA A 231 0.44 4.52 26.16
N ALA A 232 1.75 4.44 25.94
CA ALA A 232 2.74 4.41 27.05
C ALA A 232 2.76 5.69 27.86
N SER A 233 2.60 6.86 27.24
CA SER A 233 2.56 8.15 27.95
C SER A 233 1.24 8.40 28.69
N ALA A 234 0.14 7.76 28.24
CA ALA A 234 -1.17 7.85 28.86
C ALA A 234 -1.39 6.83 29.99
N ALA A 235 -0.48 5.88 30.19
CA ALA A 235 -0.55 4.94 31.30
C ALA A 235 -0.38 5.71 32.62
N PRO A 236 -1.26 5.53 33.64
CA PRO A 236 -1.12 6.19 34.93
C PRO A 236 0.22 5.79 35.53
N ALA A 237 0.96 6.78 36.03
CA ALA A 237 2.18 6.52 36.78
C ALA A 237 1.85 5.58 37.95
N ASP A 238 2.58 4.47 38.02
CA ASP A 238 2.48 3.52 39.13
C ASP A 238 2.54 4.29 40.44
N PRO A 239 1.56 4.19 41.36
CA PRO A 239 1.63 4.89 42.61
C PRO A 239 2.91 4.46 43.33
N ARG A 240 3.82 5.41 43.52
CA ARG A 240 5.06 5.17 44.33
C ARG A 240 4.64 4.41 45.58
N PRO A 241 5.33 3.35 45.95
CA PRO A 241 5.11 2.74 47.26
C PRO A 241 5.35 3.80 48.31
N GLU A 242 4.31 4.08 49.12
CA GLU A 242 4.41 4.99 50.23
C GLU A 242 5.61 4.57 51.07
N ALA A 243 6.51 5.53 51.29
CA ALA A 243 7.69 5.34 52.13
C ALA A 243 7.24 4.88 53.51
N GLY A 244 7.51 3.60 53.81
CA GLY A 244 7.25 3.01 55.07
C GLY A 244 7.87 3.87 56.18
N THR A 245 7.03 4.10 57.20
CA THR A 245 7.31 4.73 58.47
C THR A 245 8.71 4.46 58.99
N ARG A 246 9.46 5.55 59.25
CA ARG A 246 10.72 5.54 59.99
C ARG A 246 10.49 4.89 61.35
N SER A 247 11.11 3.78 61.62
CA SER A 247 11.39 3.29 62.96
C SER A 247 12.68 3.94 63.43
N GLU A 248 12.62 4.45 64.69
CA GLU A 248 13.69 5.11 65.42
C GLU A 248 14.99 4.32 65.54
N PRO A 249 16.16 4.96 65.70
CA PRO A 249 17.45 4.30 65.84
C PRO A 249 17.77 3.96 67.30
N ASP A 250 18.19 2.73 67.57
CA ASP A 250 18.80 2.31 68.83
C ASP A 250 20.35 2.40 68.73
N PRO A 251 21.06 2.79 69.79
CA PRO A 251 22.46 3.24 69.75
C PRO A 251 23.50 2.13 69.95
N ARG A 252 24.56 2.17 69.11
CA ARG A 252 25.99 1.81 69.27
C ARG A 252 26.39 0.58 70.16
N PRO A 253 27.62 -0.05 69.96
CA PRO A 253 28.91 0.59 69.71
C PRO A 253 29.88 -0.12 68.69
N ASP A 254 30.72 0.72 68.15
CA ASP A 254 32.18 0.73 67.95
C ASP A 254 32.96 -0.61 67.81
N THR A 255 33.72 -0.76 66.73
CA THR A 255 35.13 -1.09 66.61
C THR A 255 35.52 -1.27 65.14
N GLY A 256 36.31 -0.41 64.56
CA GLY A 256 37.75 -0.60 64.41
C GLY A 256 38.21 -1.15 63.05
N SER A 257 39.07 -0.36 62.41
CA SER A 257 40.23 -0.82 61.60
C SER A 257 40.10 -0.73 60.04
N ARG A 258 40.69 0.33 59.48
CA ARG A 258 41.85 0.42 58.56
C ARG A 258 41.91 -0.60 57.41
N SER A 259 42.05 -0.14 56.15
CA SER A 259 43.23 0.39 55.43
C SER A 259 42.88 0.55 53.96
N GLU A 260 43.14 1.70 53.33
CA GLU A 260 44.18 2.00 52.34
C GLU A 260 44.29 1.04 51.14
N THR A 261 44.13 1.54 49.93
CA THR A 261 45.18 1.99 48.97
C THR A 261 44.53 2.12 47.58
N ALA A 262 44.45 3.22 46.99
CA ALA A 262 45.31 3.89 46.02
C ALA A 262 45.41 3.26 44.61
N ALA A 263 45.22 4.18 43.68
CA ALA A 263 45.96 4.45 42.45
C ALA A 263 45.27 4.20 41.12
N ARG A 264 44.96 5.30 40.38
CA ARG A 264 45.61 5.78 39.11
C ARG A 264 45.53 4.78 37.95
N SER A 265 45.25 5.18 36.72
CA SER A 265 45.61 6.30 35.85
C SER A 265 44.94 6.16 34.50
N GLU A 266 44.53 7.27 33.85
CA GLU A 266 45.00 7.76 32.55
C GLU A 266 44.73 6.88 31.32
N THR A 267 44.17 7.28 30.20
CA THR A 267 44.41 8.32 29.23
C THR A 267 43.47 8.16 28.02
N GLY A 268 43.05 9.22 27.37
CA GLY A 268 42.31 9.23 26.12
C GLY A 268 43.21 8.89 24.89
N PRO A 269 42.78 9.08 23.64
CA PRO A 269 42.49 10.40 23.09
C PRO A 269 41.35 10.51 22.05
N ARG A 270 41.05 11.70 21.68
CA ARG A 270 40.20 12.25 20.62
C ARG A 270 40.53 11.73 19.21
N SER A 271 39.50 11.65 18.35
CA SER A 271 39.68 12.04 16.95
C SER A 271 38.42 12.70 16.38
N GLU A 272 38.62 13.93 15.96
CA GLU A 272 37.73 14.75 15.14
C GLU A 272 37.68 14.20 13.72
N ASN A 273 36.51 14.23 13.07
CA ASN A 273 36.39 14.53 11.63
C ASN A 273 34.93 14.79 11.27
N GLY A 274 34.58 16.05 11.08
CA GLY A 274 33.35 16.48 10.43
C GLY A 274 33.54 16.67 8.92
N PRO A 275 32.55 16.47 8.10
CA PRO A 275 32.60 16.86 6.68
C PRO A 275 32.00 18.26 6.46
N ARG A 276 32.67 18.97 5.55
CA ARG A 276 32.39 20.33 5.05
C ARG A 276 31.15 20.41 4.18
N PRO A 277 30.48 21.58 4.07
CA PRO A 277 29.36 21.81 3.18
C PRO A 277 29.81 22.12 1.76
N LEU A 278 29.05 21.61 0.77
CA LEU A 278 29.22 21.93 -0.67
C LEU A 278 28.26 23.05 -1.08
N GLN A 279 28.82 23.98 -1.80
CA GLN A 279 28.30 25.24 -2.29
C GLN A 279 27.22 25.10 -3.38
N ASP A 280 26.32 26.07 -3.35
CA ASP A 280 25.37 26.51 -4.38
C ASP A 280 25.92 26.50 -5.81
N ARG A 281 25.14 25.96 -6.75
CA ARG A 281 25.14 26.43 -8.15
C ARG A 281 23.68 26.57 -8.61
N ARG A 282 23.28 27.83 -8.78
CA ARG A 282 22.11 28.26 -9.56
C ARG A 282 22.34 27.97 -11.04
N ALA A 283 21.35 27.43 -11.72
CA ALA A 283 21.12 27.65 -13.15
C ALA A 283 19.66 27.33 -13.53
N GLY A 284 18.97 28.32 -14.09
CA GLY A 284 18.26 28.18 -15.36
C GLY A 284 16.81 27.75 -15.29
N ASP A 285 15.95 28.72 -15.10
CA ASP A 285 14.51 28.73 -15.43
C ASP A 285 14.29 28.44 -16.93
N SER A 286 13.45 27.43 -17.23
CA SER A 286 12.72 27.32 -18.50
C SER A 286 11.55 26.37 -18.32
N SER A 287 10.38 26.96 -18.05
CA SER A 287 9.09 26.27 -18.02
C SER A 287 8.62 25.93 -19.43
N PRO A 288 8.18 24.69 -19.72
CA PRO A 288 7.40 24.40 -20.91
C PRO A 288 5.90 24.53 -20.59
N GLY A 289 5.18 25.17 -21.51
CA GLY A 289 3.78 25.52 -21.41
C GLY A 289 2.82 24.34 -21.22
N VAL A 290 1.79 24.60 -20.44
CA VAL A 290 0.66 23.71 -20.17
C VAL A 290 -0.25 23.66 -21.39
N PRO A 291 -0.62 22.47 -21.94
CA PRO A 291 -1.66 22.35 -22.96
C PRO A 291 -3.06 22.52 -22.34
N PRO A 292 -4.05 22.98 -23.14
CA PRO A 292 -5.39 23.29 -22.66
C PRO A 292 -6.15 22.05 -22.16
N ALA A 293 -6.94 22.25 -21.11
CA ALA A 293 -7.78 21.24 -20.48
C ALA A 293 -8.82 20.68 -21.48
N GLY A 294 -8.81 19.37 -21.67
CA GLY A 294 -9.83 18.66 -22.42
C GLY A 294 -11.16 18.60 -21.65
N GLU A 295 -12.27 18.47 -22.40
CA GLU A 295 -13.62 18.38 -21.87
C GLU A 295 -13.77 17.31 -20.77
N PRO A 296 -14.61 17.55 -19.75
CA PRO A 296 -14.80 16.59 -18.66
C PRO A 296 -15.49 15.30 -19.15
N PRO A 297 -15.07 14.12 -18.67
CA PRO A 297 -15.67 12.85 -19.07
C PRO A 297 -17.10 12.69 -18.58
N VAL A 298 -17.94 12.04 -19.39
CA VAL A 298 -19.36 11.79 -19.12
C VAL A 298 -19.52 10.79 -17.96
N ARG A 299 -20.22 11.18 -16.91
CA ARG A 299 -20.55 10.32 -15.76
C ARG A 299 -21.72 9.40 -16.10
N ARG A 300 -21.53 8.09 -15.99
CA ARG A 300 -22.61 7.10 -16.10
C ARG A 300 -22.93 6.53 -14.71
N ALA A 301 -24.22 6.40 -14.40
CA ALA A 301 -24.70 5.62 -13.27
C ALA A 301 -24.63 4.14 -13.64
N VAL A 302 -24.15 3.28 -12.74
CA VAL A 302 -23.99 1.83 -12.93
C VAL A 302 -24.97 1.06 -12.07
#